data_28c0857fa00751b17c91621bc3db0265
#
_entry.id   28c0857fa00751b17c91621bc3db0265
#
_cell.length_a   1.000
_cell.length_b   1.000
_cell.length_c   1.000
_cell.angle_alpha   90.00
_cell.angle_beta   90.00
_cell.angle_gamma   90.00
#
_symmetry.space_group_name_H-M   'P 1'
#
loop_
_entity.id
_entity.type
_entity.pdbx_description
1 polymer ?
#
loop_
_entity_poly.entity_id
_entity_poly.type
_entity_poly.pdbx_seq_one_letter_code
_entity_poly.pdbx_strand_id
1 'polypeptide(L)'
;EAALVFGSSDGSVWNFQPRTGKAVWNFKLSRRGLNVAPLVDGEDVYISQAEENLDNTSMGSVTRFKGMGSGDITATSVAWQKKGVMDGRSMPVILDGRVYFVDDGGKVYAFDKETGSPVGKPVKLLGTIVRGSPLVADGKLYVCSTSGWHVLEPTKDGLKFVNRMRFDDEDEVTASPIAWNGLVFLTTGARLYCLGAKPQVDGGMAQPKASAPQQVSANTRGPAGEPAWVQVVPAEVQIEAGETMPLKVRLYDAAGRFVRESAAEFSTTAGTVSKDGGYTAPAGVHAAAIVTAKVGGLEGRARVRSMPPLPWSFNFDDIPLSADPKTGAVRGEPPLPWIGMRYRHVVREVDGSKCLVKVTTIPKGTRSQGWIGPIGLQNYGIRADVRARETGVEKPGSPASDTPPSAGSDADAFAKKFGNPAALEKARMPDMGLVAQRYTLDLMGASQQLQLRSWPPQVATHFSKTIPFAWEAGRWYTMRLEARTQDGAAVLRGKVWPRGEPEPDAWTIEGVHEAGNLQGSPGFFGNSKDSEIYIDNVSVEAVK
;
A
#
# COMPACT_ATOMS: atom_id res chain seq x y z
N GLU A 1 -4.41 -28.49 -1.04
CA GLU A 1 -5.13 -27.36 -0.47
C GLU A 1 -4.73 -26.08 -1.20
N ALA A 2 -5.71 -25.19 -1.53
CA ALA A 2 -5.38 -23.92 -2.15
C ALA A 2 -4.69 -23.02 -1.11
N ALA A 3 -3.58 -22.42 -1.48
CA ALA A 3 -2.78 -21.55 -0.64
C ALA A 3 -2.50 -20.23 -1.34
N LEU A 4 -2.48 -19.15 -0.59
CA LEU A 4 -2.02 -17.84 -1.02
C LEU A 4 -0.71 -17.54 -0.30
N VAL A 5 0.39 -17.50 -1.04
CA VAL A 5 1.72 -17.21 -0.53
C VAL A 5 2.15 -15.83 -0.99
N PHE A 6 2.53 -14.93 -0.07
CA PHE A 6 2.92 -13.56 -0.40
C PHE A 6 3.90 -12.96 0.59
N GLY A 7 4.70 -11.98 0.13
CA GLY A 7 5.53 -11.15 0.98
C GLY A 7 4.70 -10.06 1.70
N SER A 8 5.01 -9.79 2.95
CA SER A 8 4.27 -8.83 3.77
C SER A 8 5.15 -7.67 4.24
N SER A 9 4.50 -6.56 4.58
CA SER A 9 5.16 -5.36 5.11
C SER A 9 5.80 -5.55 6.49
N ASP A 10 5.49 -6.65 7.18
CA ASP A 10 6.15 -7.02 8.44
C ASP A 10 7.51 -7.73 8.23
N GLY A 11 7.88 -8.00 6.98
CA GLY A 11 9.12 -8.69 6.60
C GLY A 11 9.03 -10.21 6.62
N SER A 12 7.81 -10.75 6.65
CA SER A 12 7.55 -12.19 6.58
C SER A 12 6.91 -12.57 5.25
N VAL A 13 7.15 -13.81 4.85
CA VAL A 13 6.33 -14.50 3.84
C VAL A 13 5.22 -15.22 4.58
N TRP A 14 3.99 -15.01 4.14
CA TRP A 14 2.81 -15.61 4.73
C TRP A 14 2.14 -16.60 3.78
N ASN A 15 1.61 -17.67 4.34
CA ASN A 15 0.69 -18.57 3.66
C ASN A 15 -0.67 -18.49 4.33
N PHE A 16 -1.68 -18.17 3.54
CA PHE A 16 -3.07 -18.15 3.96
C PHE A 16 -3.93 -19.10 3.15
N GLN A 17 -4.92 -19.66 3.81
CA GLN A 17 -6.04 -20.31 3.13
C GLN A 17 -6.94 -19.20 2.55
N PRO A 18 -7.05 -19.07 1.23
CA PRO A 18 -7.59 -17.84 0.63
C PRO A 18 -9.10 -17.63 0.88
N ARG A 19 -9.86 -18.69 1.13
CA ARG A 19 -11.30 -18.55 1.34
C ARG A 19 -11.69 -18.27 2.79
N THR A 20 -10.89 -18.70 3.74
CA THR A 20 -11.17 -18.52 5.17
C THR A 20 -10.34 -17.41 5.80
N GLY A 21 -9.26 -16.99 5.14
CA GLY A 21 -8.28 -16.07 5.69
C GLY A 21 -7.43 -16.68 6.82
N LYS A 22 -7.50 -18.00 7.03
CA LYS A 22 -6.68 -18.67 8.05
C LYS A 22 -5.22 -18.62 7.67
N ALA A 23 -4.40 -18.08 8.56
CA ALA A 23 -2.95 -18.20 8.47
C ALA A 23 -2.55 -19.66 8.66
N VAL A 24 -1.78 -20.21 7.72
CA VAL A 24 -1.26 -21.58 7.78
C VAL A 24 0.13 -21.57 8.39
N TRP A 25 1.04 -20.80 7.78
CA TRP A 25 2.38 -20.59 8.29
C TRP A 25 2.91 -19.19 7.93
N ASN A 26 3.95 -18.77 8.62
CA ASN A 26 4.76 -17.63 8.28
C ASN A 26 6.25 -17.98 8.33
N PHE A 27 7.02 -17.31 7.47
CA PHE A 27 8.47 -17.38 7.40
C PHE A 27 9.05 -15.97 7.49
N LYS A 28 9.79 -15.66 8.53
CA LYS A 28 10.42 -14.35 8.72
C LYS A 28 11.71 -14.26 7.92
N LEU A 29 11.80 -13.28 7.00
CA LEU A 29 12.94 -13.12 6.10
C LEU A 29 13.74 -11.84 6.35
N SER A 30 13.06 -10.74 6.67
CA SER A 30 13.66 -9.41 6.74
C SER A 30 13.22 -8.66 7.98
N ARG A 31 14.03 -7.70 8.42
CA ARG A 31 13.63 -6.73 9.46
C ARG A 31 12.62 -5.71 8.93
N ARG A 32 12.52 -5.58 7.61
CA ARG A 32 11.65 -4.63 6.91
C ARG A 32 10.65 -5.34 6.00
N GLY A 33 9.74 -4.57 5.41
CA GLY A 33 8.72 -5.09 4.51
C GLY A 33 9.28 -5.72 3.24
N LEU A 34 8.58 -6.73 2.73
CA LEU A 34 8.89 -7.41 1.49
C LEU A 34 8.00 -6.87 0.37
N ASN A 35 8.60 -6.49 -0.75
CA ASN A 35 7.90 -6.01 -1.95
C ASN A 35 8.02 -6.98 -3.14
N VAL A 36 8.60 -8.15 -2.90
CA VAL A 36 8.82 -9.20 -3.90
C VAL A 36 7.75 -10.26 -3.76
N ALA A 37 7.20 -10.72 -4.88
CA ALA A 37 6.34 -11.89 -4.90
C ALA A 37 7.19 -13.16 -4.81
N PRO A 38 6.86 -14.12 -3.93
CA PRO A 38 7.55 -15.40 -3.88
C PRO A 38 7.21 -16.27 -5.08
N LEU A 39 8.17 -17.05 -5.56
CA LEU A 39 7.96 -18.12 -6.52
C LEU A 39 7.77 -19.43 -5.75
N VAL A 40 6.68 -20.13 -6.05
CA VAL A 40 6.38 -21.45 -5.47
C VAL A 40 6.57 -22.53 -6.52
N ASP A 41 7.42 -23.51 -6.22
CA ASP A 41 7.71 -24.69 -7.05
C ASP A 41 7.52 -25.95 -6.21
N GLY A 42 6.32 -26.54 -6.27
CA GLY A 42 5.93 -27.64 -5.41
C GLY A 42 5.86 -27.24 -3.93
N GLU A 43 6.75 -27.79 -3.13
CA GLU A 43 6.90 -27.46 -1.70
C GLU A 43 7.94 -26.37 -1.45
N ASP A 44 8.71 -26.01 -2.46
CA ASP A 44 9.76 -25.02 -2.36
C ASP A 44 9.25 -23.60 -2.63
N VAL A 45 9.73 -22.67 -1.83
CA VAL A 45 9.46 -21.26 -1.98
C VAL A 45 10.78 -20.53 -2.17
N TYR A 46 10.89 -19.77 -3.27
CA TYR A 46 12.04 -18.91 -3.58
C TYR A 46 11.62 -17.47 -3.41
N ILE A 47 12.39 -16.71 -2.67
CA ILE A 47 12.11 -15.31 -2.36
C ILE A 47 13.40 -14.52 -2.20
N SER A 48 13.33 -13.23 -2.50
CA SER A 48 14.41 -12.27 -2.29
C SER A 48 13.96 -11.10 -1.43
N GLN A 49 14.93 -10.33 -0.96
CA GLN A 49 14.71 -9.04 -0.30
C GLN A 49 15.93 -8.15 -0.43
N ALA A 50 15.75 -6.82 -0.42
CA ALA A 50 16.83 -5.84 -0.53
C ALA A 50 17.09 -5.07 0.77
N GLU A 51 16.47 -5.48 1.85
CA GLU A 51 16.49 -4.81 3.15
C GLU A 51 17.49 -5.47 4.12
N GLU A 52 17.46 -5.07 5.39
CA GLU A 52 18.32 -5.62 6.45
C GLU A 52 17.97 -7.08 6.77
N ASN A 53 18.97 -7.92 6.81
CA ASN A 53 18.84 -9.31 7.25
C ASN A 53 18.55 -9.42 8.76
N LEU A 54 17.97 -10.52 9.20
CA LEU A 54 17.54 -10.71 10.61
C LEU A 54 18.71 -10.75 11.58
N ASP A 55 19.79 -11.42 11.22
CA ASP A 55 20.93 -11.76 12.06
C ASP A 55 22.03 -10.70 12.09
N ASN A 56 22.04 -9.79 11.11
CA ASN A 56 23.03 -8.73 11.03
C ASN A 56 22.49 -7.51 10.27
N THR A 57 23.32 -6.49 10.07
CA THR A 57 22.98 -5.26 9.34
C THR A 57 23.29 -5.33 7.84
N SER A 58 23.73 -6.50 7.32
CA SER A 58 23.95 -6.65 5.89
C SER A 58 22.63 -6.57 5.12
N MET A 59 22.69 -6.00 3.93
CA MET A 59 21.53 -5.77 3.08
C MET A 59 21.38 -6.89 2.06
N GLY A 60 20.12 -7.29 1.81
CA GLY A 60 19.77 -8.19 0.73
C GLY A 60 20.03 -9.67 1.00
N SER A 61 19.12 -10.48 0.54
CA SER A 61 19.29 -11.94 0.48
C SER A 61 18.34 -12.58 -0.53
N VAL A 62 18.74 -13.72 -1.06
CA VAL A 62 17.91 -14.65 -1.83
C VAL A 62 17.85 -15.98 -1.08
N THR A 63 16.67 -16.56 -0.99
CA THR A 63 16.41 -17.68 -0.09
C THR A 63 15.50 -18.71 -0.73
N ARG A 64 15.83 -19.99 -0.57
CA ARG A 64 14.92 -21.12 -0.76
C ARG A 64 14.56 -21.70 0.60
N PHE A 65 13.29 -21.95 0.80
CA PHE A 65 12.81 -22.62 2.00
C PHE A 65 11.65 -23.58 1.66
N LYS A 66 11.39 -24.56 2.53
CA LYS A 66 10.26 -25.47 2.42
C LYS A 66 9.00 -24.79 2.98
N GLY A 67 7.99 -24.57 2.11
CA GLY A 67 6.72 -23.96 2.46
C GLY A 67 5.71 -24.92 3.10
N MET A 68 6.20 -25.82 3.96
CA MET A 68 5.43 -26.85 4.63
C MET A 68 5.35 -26.63 6.14
N GLY A 69 4.32 -27.20 6.77
CA GLY A 69 4.13 -27.08 8.22
C GLY A 69 3.04 -26.08 8.62
N SER A 70 3.07 -25.61 9.84
CA SER A 70 2.11 -24.65 10.41
C SER A 70 2.78 -23.74 11.43
N GLY A 71 2.23 -22.53 11.61
CA GLY A 71 2.78 -21.52 12.52
C GLY A 71 4.07 -20.88 11.98
N ASP A 72 4.99 -20.52 12.86
CA ASP A 72 6.29 -19.96 12.46
C ASP A 72 7.25 -21.07 12.05
N ILE A 73 7.58 -21.12 10.76
CA ILE A 73 8.49 -22.11 10.17
C ILE A 73 9.91 -21.58 9.94
N THR A 74 10.23 -20.39 10.40
CA THR A 74 11.49 -19.68 10.10
C THR A 74 12.73 -20.49 10.45
N ALA A 75 12.76 -21.09 11.63
CA ALA A 75 13.94 -21.78 12.12
C ALA A 75 14.20 -23.16 11.48
N THR A 76 13.18 -23.78 10.89
CA THR A 76 13.22 -25.19 10.46
C THR A 76 13.14 -25.41 8.95
N SER A 77 12.80 -24.37 8.16
CA SER A 77 12.42 -24.55 6.77
C SER A 77 13.47 -24.11 5.74
N VAL A 78 14.52 -23.37 6.14
CA VAL A 78 15.54 -22.85 5.22
C VAL A 78 16.32 -24.00 4.58
N ALA A 79 16.25 -24.11 3.25
CA ALA A 79 17.07 -25.01 2.48
C ALA A 79 18.44 -24.39 2.14
N TRP A 80 18.43 -23.15 1.65
CA TRP A 80 19.62 -22.33 1.48
C TRP A 80 19.30 -20.84 1.45
N GLN A 81 20.27 -20.01 1.81
CA GLN A 81 20.20 -18.56 1.75
C GLN A 81 21.54 -17.98 1.30
N LYS A 82 21.51 -16.99 0.40
CA LYS A 82 22.66 -16.21 -0.05
C LYS A 82 22.44 -14.75 0.26
N LYS A 83 23.34 -14.16 1.04
CA LYS A 83 23.30 -12.73 1.41
C LYS A 83 24.03 -11.86 0.42
N GLY A 84 23.73 -10.56 0.41
CA GLY A 84 24.39 -9.58 -0.45
C GLY A 84 23.79 -9.45 -1.85
N VAL A 85 22.69 -10.13 -2.15
CA VAL A 85 21.89 -9.92 -3.37
C VAL A 85 20.69 -9.05 -3.01
N MET A 86 20.69 -7.80 -3.50
CA MET A 86 19.68 -6.79 -3.16
C MET A 86 18.57 -6.76 -4.21
N ASP A 87 17.75 -7.80 -4.26
CA ASP A 87 16.56 -7.90 -5.09
C ASP A 87 15.31 -7.63 -4.25
N GLY A 88 14.78 -6.43 -4.36
CA GLY A 88 13.63 -5.95 -3.58
C GLY A 88 12.33 -5.83 -4.37
N ARG A 89 12.32 -6.17 -5.68
CA ARG A 89 11.17 -5.91 -6.55
C ARG A 89 10.85 -7.00 -7.55
N SER A 90 11.85 -7.73 -8.05
CA SER A 90 11.67 -8.73 -9.10
C SER A 90 11.32 -10.09 -8.51
N MET A 91 10.23 -10.69 -8.96
CA MET A 91 9.94 -12.10 -8.64
C MET A 91 10.98 -12.99 -9.30
N PRO A 92 11.59 -13.96 -8.59
CA PRO A 92 12.51 -14.90 -9.20
C PRO A 92 11.80 -15.80 -10.22
N VAL A 93 12.57 -16.37 -11.16
CA VAL A 93 12.07 -17.36 -12.14
C VAL A 93 12.96 -18.58 -12.19
N ILE A 94 12.40 -19.71 -12.58
CA ILE A 94 13.13 -20.99 -12.75
C ILE A 94 13.18 -21.34 -14.24
N LEU A 95 14.38 -21.75 -14.69
CA LEU A 95 14.61 -22.31 -16.01
C LEU A 95 15.78 -23.30 -15.93
N ASP A 96 15.60 -24.50 -16.49
CA ASP A 96 16.64 -25.54 -16.63
C ASP A 96 17.36 -25.87 -15.31
N GLY A 97 16.61 -26.10 -14.23
CA GLY A 97 17.14 -26.46 -12.91
C GLY A 97 17.86 -25.33 -12.18
N ARG A 98 17.76 -24.10 -12.66
CA ARG A 98 18.34 -22.90 -12.05
C ARG A 98 17.27 -21.92 -11.67
N VAL A 99 17.50 -21.19 -10.58
CA VAL A 99 16.69 -20.04 -10.19
C VAL A 99 17.45 -18.75 -10.48
N TYR A 100 16.76 -17.78 -11.06
CA TYR A 100 17.32 -16.49 -11.46
C TYR A 100 16.71 -15.38 -10.64
N PHE A 101 17.57 -14.49 -10.13
CA PHE A 101 17.22 -13.29 -9.40
C PHE A 101 17.77 -12.06 -10.12
N VAL A 102 17.02 -10.98 -10.11
CA VAL A 102 17.45 -9.71 -10.72
C VAL A 102 17.49 -8.64 -9.64
N ASP A 103 18.68 -8.19 -9.29
CA ASP A 103 18.82 -7.20 -8.23
C ASP A 103 18.35 -5.80 -8.67
N ASP A 104 18.03 -4.96 -7.68
CA ASP A 104 17.58 -3.59 -7.90
C ASP A 104 18.60 -2.74 -8.67
N GLY A 105 19.87 -3.15 -8.66
CA GLY A 105 20.97 -2.53 -9.40
C GLY A 105 21.11 -3.02 -10.84
N GLY A 106 20.29 -3.96 -11.31
CA GLY A 106 20.31 -4.48 -12.68
C GLY A 106 21.38 -5.54 -12.93
N LYS A 107 21.65 -6.42 -11.96
CA LYS A 107 22.44 -7.65 -12.16
C LYS A 107 21.53 -8.86 -12.12
N VAL A 108 21.72 -9.76 -13.06
CA VAL A 108 21.02 -11.06 -13.11
C VAL A 108 21.93 -12.12 -12.55
N TYR A 109 21.48 -12.79 -11.51
CA TYR A 109 22.17 -13.89 -10.83
C TYR A 109 21.51 -15.21 -11.21
N ALA A 110 22.33 -16.25 -11.39
CA ALA A 110 21.87 -17.62 -11.58
C ALA A 110 22.41 -18.49 -10.45
N PHE A 111 21.51 -19.26 -9.82
CA PHE A 111 21.89 -20.25 -8.82
C PHE A 111 21.30 -21.61 -9.20
N ASP A 112 22.01 -22.66 -8.90
CA ASP A 112 21.44 -24.00 -8.90
C ASP A 112 20.25 -24.04 -7.91
N LYS A 113 19.08 -24.45 -8.37
CA LYS A 113 17.86 -24.31 -7.57
C LYS A 113 17.85 -25.21 -6.32
N GLU A 114 18.58 -26.33 -6.34
CA GLU A 114 18.61 -27.28 -5.21
C GLU A 114 19.65 -26.87 -4.17
N THR A 115 20.85 -26.51 -4.59
CA THR A 115 21.99 -26.28 -3.71
C THR A 115 22.23 -24.79 -3.38
N GLY A 116 21.67 -23.88 -4.18
CA GLY A 116 21.98 -22.45 -4.09
C GLY A 116 23.40 -22.11 -4.55
N SER A 117 24.10 -23.04 -5.21
CA SER A 117 25.45 -22.77 -5.75
C SER A 117 25.35 -21.76 -6.90
N PRO A 118 26.22 -20.72 -6.95
CA PRO A 118 26.18 -19.76 -8.03
C PRO A 118 26.61 -20.44 -9.35
N VAL A 119 25.90 -20.11 -10.44
CA VAL A 119 26.19 -20.59 -11.79
C VAL A 119 26.73 -19.43 -12.61
N GLY A 120 28.03 -19.37 -12.74
CA GLY A 120 28.74 -18.28 -13.42
C GLY A 120 28.76 -16.97 -12.67
N LYS A 121 29.20 -15.91 -13.34
CA LYS A 121 29.21 -14.55 -12.80
C LYS A 121 27.88 -13.85 -13.09
N PRO A 122 27.39 -12.94 -12.20
CA PRO A 122 26.22 -12.13 -12.49
C PRO A 122 26.40 -11.30 -13.77
N VAL A 123 25.35 -11.21 -14.57
CA VAL A 123 25.33 -10.45 -15.82
C VAL A 123 24.70 -9.07 -15.56
N LYS A 124 25.39 -8.00 -15.98
CA LYS A 124 24.93 -6.61 -15.82
C LYS A 124 24.07 -6.19 -17.00
N LEU A 125 22.84 -5.75 -16.69
CA LEU A 125 21.90 -5.15 -17.64
C LEU A 125 22.27 -3.70 -17.99
N LEU A 126 21.70 -3.17 -19.07
CA LEU A 126 21.70 -1.74 -19.35
C LEU A 126 20.89 -1.01 -18.27
N GLY A 127 21.39 0.13 -17.81
CA GLY A 127 20.74 0.87 -16.72
C GLY A 127 21.00 0.27 -15.32
N THR A 128 20.40 0.89 -14.32
CA THR A 128 20.69 0.60 -12.90
C THR A 128 19.46 0.38 -12.04
N ILE A 129 18.28 0.38 -12.63
CA ILE A 129 17.02 0.21 -11.89
C ILE A 129 16.20 -0.88 -12.59
N VAL A 130 15.74 -1.86 -11.81
CA VAL A 130 14.83 -2.92 -12.28
C VAL A 130 13.57 -2.86 -11.41
N ARG A 131 12.40 -2.88 -12.04
CA ARG A 131 11.11 -2.83 -11.36
C ARG A 131 10.17 -3.95 -11.76
N GLY A 132 10.38 -4.50 -12.97
CA GLY A 132 9.62 -5.63 -13.48
C GLY A 132 10.29 -6.97 -13.16
N SER A 133 9.52 -8.03 -13.16
CA SER A 133 10.02 -9.40 -13.03
C SER A 133 10.45 -9.96 -14.40
N PRO A 134 11.45 -10.85 -14.46
CA PRO A 134 11.80 -11.52 -15.68
C PRO A 134 10.68 -12.45 -16.17
N LEU A 135 10.63 -12.67 -17.48
CA LEU A 135 9.79 -13.66 -18.12
C LEU A 135 10.66 -14.80 -18.63
N VAL A 136 10.23 -16.02 -18.41
CA VAL A 136 10.80 -17.22 -19.05
C VAL A 136 9.90 -17.65 -20.21
N ALA A 137 10.45 -17.68 -21.40
CA ALA A 137 9.77 -18.18 -22.60
C ALA A 137 10.82 -18.69 -23.61
N ASP A 138 10.50 -19.73 -24.38
CA ASP A 138 11.35 -20.28 -25.44
C ASP A 138 12.81 -20.55 -24.98
N GLY A 139 12.97 -21.12 -23.78
CA GLY A 139 14.29 -21.42 -23.20
C GLY A 139 15.16 -20.18 -22.90
N LYS A 140 14.58 -19.00 -22.80
CA LYS A 140 15.27 -17.72 -22.60
C LYS A 140 14.65 -16.92 -21.48
N LEU A 141 15.43 -15.99 -20.94
CA LEU A 141 14.95 -14.98 -20.00
C LEU A 141 14.80 -13.64 -20.73
N TYR A 142 13.65 -13.02 -20.56
CA TYR A 142 13.34 -11.67 -21.03
C TYR A 142 13.29 -10.75 -19.83
N VAL A 143 14.21 -9.79 -19.76
CA VAL A 143 14.39 -8.94 -18.58
C VAL A 143 14.42 -7.47 -18.99
N CYS A 144 13.68 -6.64 -18.28
CA CYS A 144 13.71 -5.20 -18.46
C CYS A 144 14.38 -4.51 -17.26
N SER A 145 15.28 -3.59 -17.56
CA SER A 145 15.56 -2.47 -16.65
C SER A 145 14.70 -1.28 -17.04
N THR A 146 14.65 -0.21 -16.24
CA THR A 146 13.93 1.01 -16.61
C THR A 146 14.38 1.60 -17.95
N SER A 147 15.61 1.35 -18.35
CA SER A 147 16.22 1.94 -19.55
C SER A 147 16.50 0.94 -20.68
N GLY A 148 16.14 -0.31 -20.53
CA GLY A 148 16.52 -1.30 -21.54
C GLY A 148 15.83 -2.64 -21.48
N TRP A 149 15.77 -3.26 -22.64
CA TRP A 149 15.31 -4.62 -22.91
C TRP A 149 16.48 -5.56 -23.10
N HIS A 150 16.36 -6.77 -22.57
CA HIS A 150 17.41 -7.79 -22.64
C HIS A 150 16.79 -9.17 -22.84
N VAL A 151 17.38 -9.94 -23.76
CA VAL A 151 17.13 -11.37 -23.92
C VAL A 151 18.40 -12.11 -23.54
N LEU A 152 18.29 -12.99 -22.56
CA LEU A 152 19.39 -13.78 -22.02
C LEU A 152 19.11 -15.26 -22.27
N GLU A 153 20.16 -16.00 -22.64
CA GLU A 153 20.12 -17.45 -22.82
C GLU A 153 20.99 -18.11 -21.77
N PRO A 154 20.50 -19.15 -21.07
CA PRO A 154 21.31 -19.96 -20.18
C PRO A 154 22.42 -20.67 -20.97
N THR A 155 23.62 -20.71 -20.41
CA THR A 155 24.77 -21.48 -20.92
C THR A 155 25.27 -22.40 -19.82
N LYS A 156 26.18 -23.32 -20.15
CA LYS A 156 26.79 -24.18 -19.12
C LYS A 156 27.40 -23.36 -17.98
N ASP A 157 28.02 -22.23 -18.29
CA ASP A 157 28.83 -21.45 -17.38
C ASP A 157 28.15 -20.13 -16.96
N GLY A 158 26.81 -19.99 -17.10
CA GLY A 158 26.07 -18.81 -16.69
C GLY A 158 25.02 -18.33 -17.69
N LEU A 159 25.05 -17.05 -18.04
CA LEU A 159 24.11 -16.40 -18.96
C LEU A 159 24.86 -15.64 -20.06
N LYS A 160 24.35 -15.67 -21.28
CA LYS A 160 24.81 -14.80 -22.38
C LYS A 160 23.69 -13.91 -22.90
N PHE A 161 24.02 -12.71 -23.38
CA PHE A 161 23.08 -11.87 -24.11
C PHE A 161 22.83 -12.42 -25.51
N VAL A 162 21.55 -12.58 -25.85
CA VAL A 162 21.08 -12.86 -27.21
C VAL A 162 20.69 -11.58 -27.91
N ASN A 163 19.98 -10.71 -27.18
CA ASN A 163 19.57 -9.41 -27.66
C ASN A 163 19.55 -8.40 -26.52
N ARG A 164 19.79 -7.14 -26.85
CA ARG A 164 19.60 -6.01 -25.93
C ARG A 164 19.28 -4.75 -26.71
N MET A 165 18.39 -3.93 -26.16
CA MET A 165 17.98 -2.66 -26.73
C MET A 165 17.88 -1.61 -25.62
N ARG A 166 18.35 -0.40 -25.87
CA ARG A 166 18.15 0.74 -24.98
C ARG A 166 16.88 1.48 -25.42
N PHE A 167 16.06 1.88 -24.46
CA PHE A 167 14.97 2.81 -24.71
C PHE A 167 15.46 4.25 -24.66
N ASP A 168 14.68 5.16 -25.24
CA ASP A 168 14.90 6.60 -25.14
C ASP A 168 14.85 7.02 -23.66
N ASP A 169 15.61 8.05 -23.28
CA ASP A 169 15.76 8.47 -21.88
C ASP A 169 14.42 8.94 -21.24
N GLU A 170 13.44 9.32 -22.06
CA GLU A 170 12.10 9.71 -21.63
C GLU A 170 11.09 8.55 -21.56
N ASP A 171 11.46 7.36 -22.02
CA ASP A 171 10.58 6.19 -22.08
C ASP A 171 11.02 5.10 -21.09
N GLU A 172 10.39 5.05 -19.93
CA GLU A 172 10.75 4.18 -18.81
C GLU A 172 9.93 2.88 -18.81
N VAL A 173 10.58 1.75 -18.55
CA VAL A 173 9.92 0.45 -18.33
C VAL A 173 9.78 0.17 -16.85
N THR A 174 8.54 -0.02 -16.40
CA THR A 174 8.21 -0.43 -15.04
C THR A 174 7.41 -1.73 -14.98
N ALA A 175 7.00 -2.24 -16.14
CA ALA A 175 6.21 -3.45 -16.29
C ALA A 175 7.08 -4.69 -16.50
N SER A 176 6.55 -5.85 -16.13
CA SER A 176 7.10 -7.14 -16.53
C SER A 176 6.66 -7.49 -17.95
N PRO A 177 7.53 -8.10 -18.80
CA PRO A 177 7.09 -8.60 -20.09
C PRO A 177 6.15 -9.80 -19.93
N ILE A 178 5.28 -10.01 -20.90
CA ILE A 178 4.38 -11.18 -20.95
C ILE A 178 4.52 -11.89 -22.29
N ALA A 179 4.34 -13.21 -22.33
CA ALA A 179 4.30 -14.00 -23.55
C ALA A 179 2.89 -14.52 -23.81
N TRP A 180 2.44 -14.38 -25.05
CA TRP A 180 1.16 -14.92 -25.52
C TRP A 180 1.21 -15.22 -27.01
N ASN A 181 0.71 -16.38 -27.40
CA ASN A 181 0.65 -16.83 -28.81
C ASN A 181 1.96 -16.68 -29.61
N GLY A 182 3.10 -17.04 -29.02
CA GLY A 182 4.41 -16.94 -29.70
C GLY A 182 4.95 -15.51 -29.80
N LEU A 183 4.29 -14.54 -29.17
CA LEU A 183 4.70 -13.14 -29.12
C LEU A 183 5.05 -12.75 -27.68
N VAL A 184 5.95 -11.78 -27.55
CA VAL A 184 6.28 -11.14 -26.28
C VAL A 184 5.79 -9.70 -26.31
N PHE A 185 5.05 -9.32 -25.29
CA PHE A 185 4.53 -7.97 -25.13
C PHE A 185 5.27 -7.26 -24.01
N LEU A 186 5.63 -6.02 -24.25
CA LEU A 186 6.30 -5.14 -23.30
C LEU A 186 5.67 -3.77 -23.34
N THR A 187 5.31 -3.25 -22.16
CA THR A 187 4.76 -1.89 -22.00
C THR A 187 5.82 -0.98 -21.41
N THR A 188 6.04 0.16 -22.05
CA THR A 188 6.81 1.28 -21.53
C THR A 188 5.87 2.40 -21.09
N GLY A 189 6.41 3.53 -20.62
CA GLY A 189 5.62 4.72 -20.29
C GLY A 189 4.85 5.28 -21.49
N ALA A 190 5.39 5.15 -22.70
CA ALA A 190 4.85 5.74 -23.92
C ALA A 190 4.30 4.72 -24.95
N ARG A 191 4.70 3.43 -24.89
CA ARG A 191 4.45 2.47 -25.97
C ARG A 191 4.11 1.08 -25.46
N LEU A 192 3.39 0.33 -26.30
CA LEU A 192 3.23 -1.12 -26.21
C LEU A 192 4.02 -1.76 -27.37
N TYR A 193 5.06 -2.52 -27.03
CA TYR A 193 5.82 -3.30 -27.99
C TYR A 193 5.24 -4.71 -28.09
N CYS A 194 5.13 -5.20 -29.34
CA CYS A 194 4.79 -6.58 -29.66
C CYS A 194 5.97 -7.17 -30.41
N LEU A 195 6.68 -8.12 -29.81
CA LEU A 195 7.91 -8.69 -30.31
C LEU A 195 7.65 -10.15 -30.70
N GLY A 196 8.09 -10.51 -31.91
CA GLY A 196 7.95 -11.87 -32.45
C GLY A 196 8.79 -12.07 -33.68
N ALA A 197 8.78 -13.28 -34.25
CA ALA A 197 9.38 -13.54 -35.55
C ALA A 197 8.73 -12.67 -36.62
N LYS A 198 9.53 -12.14 -37.57
CA LYS A 198 8.97 -11.45 -38.74
C LYS A 198 7.99 -12.40 -39.45
N PRO A 199 6.77 -11.96 -39.78
CA PRO A 199 5.90 -12.79 -40.62
C PRO A 199 6.64 -13.13 -41.91
N GLN A 200 6.76 -14.41 -42.25
CA GLN A 200 7.08 -14.76 -43.62
C GLN A 200 5.93 -14.21 -44.50
N VAL A 201 6.29 -13.42 -45.50
CA VAL A 201 5.36 -12.77 -46.42
C VAL A 201 4.86 -13.82 -47.43
N ASP A 202 4.21 -14.83 -46.95
CA ASP A 202 3.43 -15.77 -47.77
C ASP A 202 2.16 -16.16 -47.03
N GLY A 203 1.07 -15.47 -47.40
CA GLY A 203 -0.30 -15.87 -47.11
C GLY A 203 -0.75 -15.72 -45.66
N GLY A 204 -1.56 -14.68 -45.44
CA GLY A 204 -2.53 -14.56 -44.35
C GLY A 204 -2.00 -14.83 -42.93
N MET A 205 -2.07 -13.83 -42.08
CA MET A 205 -1.90 -14.09 -40.63
C MET A 205 -2.79 -15.27 -40.24
N ALA A 206 -2.18 -16.42 -39.97
CA ALA A 206 -2.91 -17.48 -39.30
C ALA A 206 -3.47 -16.85 -38.02
N GLN A 207 -4.79 -16.72 -37.95
CA GLN A 207 -5.43 -16.32 -36.72
C GLN A 207 -4.90 -17.28 -35.63
N PRO A 208 -4.30 -16.77 -34.55
CA PRO A 208 -3.86 -17.61 -33.48
C PRO A 208 -5.08 -18.46 -33.08
N LYS A 209 -4.98 -19.78 -33.18
CA LYS A 209 -5.96 -20.64 -32.51
C LYS A 209 -5.97 -20.17 -31.08
N ALA A 210 -7.04 -19.49 -30.66
CA ALA A 210 -7.27 -19.18 -29.28
C ALA A 210 -7.14 -20.52 -28.56
N SER A 211 -6.01 -20.72 -27.88
CA SER A 211 -5.94 -21.78 -26.89
C SER A 211 -7.08 -21.44 -25.94
N ALA A 212 -8.06 -22.35 -25.87
CA ALA A 212 -9.14 -22.23 -24.91
C ALA A 212 -8.48 -21.83 -23.58
N PRO A 213 -9.02 -20.81 -22.87
CA PRO A 213 -8.47 -20.45 -21.58
C PRO A 213 -8.29 -21.77 -20.85
N GLN A 214 -7.06 -22.07 -20.42
CA GLN A 214 -6.85 -23.20 -19.52
C GLN A 214 -7.81 -22.91 -18.39
N GLN A 215 -8.95 -23.60 -18.42
CA GLN A 215 -9.77 -23.72 -17.23
C GLN A 215 -8.80 -24.28 -16.22
N VAL A 216 -8.29 -23.43 -15.35
CA VAL A 216 -7.71 -23.86 -14.09
C VAL A 216 -8.77 -24.78 -13.54
N SER A 217 -8.52 -26.09 -13.63
CA SER A 217 -9.52 -27.11 -13.33
C SER A 217 -10.02 -26.81 -11.92
N ALA A 218 -11.16 -26.12 -11.87
CA ALA A 218 -11.91 -26.01 -10.65
C ALA A 218 -12.26 -27.45 -10.30
N ASN A 219 -11.62 -27.99 -9.27
CA ASN A 219 -11.91 -29.28 -8.66
C ASN A 219 -11.38 -30.56 -9.33
N THR A 220 -10.09 -30.80 -9.23
CA THR A 220 -9.56 -32.16 -9.07
C THR A 220 -9.56 -32.62 -7.58
N ARG A 221 -10.23 -31.90 -6.71
CA ARG A 221 -10.29 -32.19 -5.27
C ARG A 221 -11.64 -32.84 -4.97
N GLY A 222 -11.64 -34.01 -4.33
CA GLY A 222 -12.82 -34.75 -3.96
C GLY A 222 -13.93 -33.92 -3.27
N PRO A 223 -15.08 -34.51 -2.93
CA PRO A 223 -16.21 -33.81 -2.34
C PRO A 223 -15.77 -33.02 -1.10
N ALA A 224 -16.46 -31.91 -0.84
CA ALA A 224 -16.22 -31.12 0.36
C ALA A 224 -16.51 -31.97 1.62
N GLY A 225 -15.69 -31.77 2.65
CA GLY A 225 -15.86 -32.41 3.96
C GLY A 225 -16.88 -31.66 4.83
N GLU A 226 -16.90 -32.01 6.12
CA GLU A 226 -17.73 -31.32 7.12
C GLU A 226 -17.36 -29.82 7.23
N PRO A 227 -18.37 -28.95 7.50
CA PRO A 227 -18.12 -27.53 7.72
C PRO A 227 -17.14 -27.29 8.87
N ALA A 228 -16.12 -26.45 8.60
CA ALA A 228 -15.10 -26.03 9.58
C ALA A 228 -14.99 -24.50 9.67
N TRP A 229 -15.53 -23.76 8.69
CA TRP A 229 -15.43 -22.30 8.62
C TRP A 229 -16.72 -21.67 8.12
N VAL A 230 -17.06 -20.52 8.72
CA VAL A 230 -18.15 -19.65 8.31
C VAL A 230 -17.60 -18.39 7.65
N GLN A 231 -18.06 -18.05 6.48
CA GLN A 231 -17.82 -16.78 5.81
C GLN A 231 -19.13 -16.02 5.68
N VAL A 232 -19.15 -14.77 6.11
CA VAL A 232 -20.24 -13.84 5.82
C VAL A 232 -19.90 -13.07 4.54
N VAL A 233 -20.83 -12.93 3.62
CA VAL A 233 -20.63 -12.31 2.31
C VAL A 233 -21.65 -11.19 2.10
N PRO A 234 -21.19 -9.96 1.82
CA PRO A 234 -19.79 -9.53 1.73
C PRO A 234 -19.10 -9.53 3.10
N ALA A 235 -17.78 -9.81 3.12
CA ALA A 235 -16.99 -9.84 4.35
C ALA A 235 -16.62 -8.42 4.84
N GLU A 236 -16.54 -7.48 3.92
CA GLU A 236 -16.31 -6.07 4.21
C GLU A 236 -17.04 -5.22 3.16
N VAL A 237 -17.76 -4.18 3.62
CA VAL A 237 -18.55 -3.32 2.75
C VAL A 237 -18.74 -1.95 3.36
N GLN A 238 -18.94 -0.96 2.49
CA GLN A 238 -19.35 0.39 2.83
C GLN A 238 -20.72 0.68 2.21
N ILE A 239 -21.65 1.16 3.02
CA ILE A 239 -23.03 1.48 2.62
C ILE A 239 -23.42 2.86 3.14
N GLU A 240 -24.57 3.37 2.72
CA GLU A 240 -25.14 4.60 3.25
C GLU A 240 -25.77 4.37 4.62
N ALA A 241 -25.76 5.39 5.48
CA ALA A 241 -26.43 5.32 6.78
C ALA A 241 -27.94 5.14 6.59
N GLY A 242 -28.53 4.16 7.28
CA GLY A 242 -29.92 3.76 7.13
C GLY A 242 -30.20 2.76 6.01
N GLU A 243 -29.22 2.48 5.16
CA GLU A 243 -29.35 1.48 4.08
C GLU A 243 -29.46 0.07 4.64
N THR A 244 -30.26 -0.75 3.97
CA THR A 244 -30.39 -2.19 4.25
C THR A 244 -29.74 -3.00 3.14
N MET A 245 -28.91 -3.97 3.52
CA MET A 245 -28.24 -4.87 2.58
C MET A 245 -28.36 -6.33 3.01
N PRO A 246 -28.46 -7.30 2.05
CA PRO A 246 -28.48 -8.70 2.37
C PRO A 246 -27.07 -9.23 2.65
N LEU A 247 -26.97 -10.05 3.70
CA LEU A 247 -25.77 -10.85 4.00
C LEU A 247 -26.07 -12.31 3.73
N LYS A 248 -25.12 -13.01 3.11
CA LYS A 248 -25.17 -14.46 2.90
C LYS A 248 -24.12 -15.16 3.75
N VAL A 249 -24.43 -16.37 4.15
CA VAL A 249 -23.49 -17.20 4.92
C VAL A 249 -23.07 -18.39 4.09
N ARG A 250 -21.76 -18.57 3.94
CA ARG A 250 -21.14 -19.68 3.22
C ARG A 250 -20.31 -20.51 4.18
N LEU A 251 -20.47 -21.83 4.08
CA LEU A 251 -19.70 -22.79 4.85
C LEU A 251 -18.59 -23.39 3.99
N TYR A 252 -17.43 -23.55 4.60
CA TYR A 252 -16.27 -24.18 3.99
C TYR A 252 -15.72 -25.26 4.92
N ASP A 253 -15.17 -26.33 4.34
CA ASP A 253 -14.50 -27.37 5.11
C ASP A 253 -13.09 -26.93 5.58
N ALA A 254 -12.39 -27.81 6.29
CA ALA A 254 -11.07 -27.54 6.82
C ALA A 254 -10.01 -27.25 5.74
N ALA A 255 -10.23 -27.73 4.51
CA ALA A 255 -9.39 -27.48 3.34
C ALA A 255 -9.82 -26.24 2.53
N GLY A 256 -10.82 -25.47 3.00
CA GLY A 256 -11.34 -24.28 2.34
C GLY A 256 -12.19 -24.58 1.10
N ARG A 257 -12.72 -25.78 0.97
CA ARG A 257 -13.66 -26.12 -0.10
C ARG A 257 -15.06 -25.66 0.30
N PHE A 258 -15.78 -25.08 -0.65
CA PHE A 258 -17.17 -24.67 -0.43
C PHE A 258 -18.06 -25.90 -0.14
N VAL A 259 -18.79 -25.85 0.95
CA VAL A 259 -19.73 -26.90 1.34
C VAL A 259 -21.14 -26.53 0.90
N ARG A 260 -21.68 -25.41 1.40
CA ARG A 260 -23.04 -24.92 1.09
C ARG A 260 -23.25 -23.52 1.60
N GLU A 261 -24.31 -22.86 1.16
CA GLU A 261 -24.89 -21.71 1.86
C GLU A 261 -25.74 -22.22 3.04
N SER A 262 -25.92 -21.40 4.06
CA SER A 262 -26.65 -21.78 5.27
C SER A 262 -27.37 -20.59 5.90
N ALA A 263 -28.52 -20.86 6.52
CA ALA A 263 -29.07 -19.97 7.51
C ALA A 263 -28.14 -19.87 8.72
N ALA A 264 -28.18 -18.75 9.44
CA ALA A 264 -27.34 -18.51 10.60
C ALA A 264 -28.08 -17.71 11.67
N GLU A 265 -27.60 -17.76 12.90
CA GLU A 265 -27.97 -16.82 13.94
C GLU A 265 -27.08 -15.59 13.81
N PHE A 266 -27.71 -14.41 13.66
CA PHE A 266 -26.99 -13.17 13.46
C PHE A 266 -27.00 -12.29 14.70
N SER A 267 -25.89 -11.58 14.91
CA SER A 267 -25.78 -10.46 15.86
C SER A 267 -24.94 -9.33 15.27
N THR A 268 -25.09 -8.12 15.78
CA THR A 268 -24.33 -6.96 15.30
C THR A 268 -23.95 -6.03 16.45
N THR A 269 -22.80 -5.33 16.30
CA THR A 269 -22.34 -4.33 17.28
C THR A 269 -22.98 -2.96 17.09
N ALA A 270 -23.54 -2.67 15.90
CA ALA A 270 -24.28 -1.44 15.61
C ALA A 270 -25.29 -1.70 14.48
N GLY A 271 -26.39 -0.95 14.43
CA GLY A 271 -27.49 -1.20 13.51
C GLY A 271 -28.33 -2.41 13.95
N THR A 272 -29.06 -2.98 13.01
CA THR A 272 -29.91 -4.16 13.22
C THR A 272 -29.65 -5.22 12.16
N VAL A 273 -29.88 -6.48 12.51
CA VAL A 273 -29.80 -7.58 11.55
C VAL A 273 -31.01 -8.51 11.72
N SER A 274 -31.69 -8.81 10.61
CA SER A 274 -32.84 -9.71 10.61
C SER A 274 -32.39 -11.18 10.60
N LYS A 275 -33.34 -12.10 10.88
CA LYS A 275 -33.06 -13.55 10.91
C LYS A 275 -32.64 -14.13 9.56
N ASP A 276 -33.06 -13.49 8.47
CA ASP A 276 -32.72 -13.85 7.08
C ASP A 276 -31.43 -13.16 6.57
N GLY A 277 -30.73 -12.43 7.45
CA GLY A 277 -29.45 -11.81 7.13
C GLY A 277 -29.54 -10.40 6.53
N GLY A 278 -30.72 -9.76 6.55
CA GLY A 278 -30.85 -8.34 6.16
C GLY A 278 -30.24 -7.43 7.23
N TYR A 279 -29.10 -6.82 6.95
CA TYR A 279 -28.45 -5.84 7.84
C TYR A 279 -28.89 -4.43 7.49
N THR A 280 -29.36 -3.67 8.49
CA THR A 280 -29.70 -2.24 8.37
C THR A 280 -28.73 -1.40 9.19
N ALA A 281 -28.04 -0.46 8.53
CA ALA A 281 -27.11 0.46 9.19
C ALA A 281 -27.84 1.48 10.07
N PRO A 282 -27.19 2.01 11.14
CA PRO A 282 -27.73 3.15 11.90
C PRO A 282 -27.99 4.33 10.97
N ALA A 283 -29.13 4.99 11.14
CA ALA A 283 -29.49 6.15 10.32
C ALA A 283 -28.78 7.43 10.80
N GLY A 284 -28.39 8.30 9.87
CA GLY A 284 -27.92 9.65 10.12
C GLY A 284 -26.57 9.79 10.82
N VAL A 285 -25.85 8.70 11.08
CA VAL A 285 -24.54 8.72 11.78
C VAL A 285 -23.49 7.91 11.05
N HIS A 286 -22.23 8.29 11.25
CA HIS A 286 -21.09 7.44 10.88
C HIS A 286 -21.02 6.24 11.82
N ALA A 287 -20.98 5.04 11.28
CA ALA A 287 -20.87 3.84 12.10
C ALA A 287 -19.95 2.78 11.46
N ALA A 288 -19.38 1.94 12.32
CA ALA A 288 -18.72 0.72 11.93
C ALA A 288 -19.29 -0.42 12.77
N ALA A 289 -19.81 -1.42 12.08
CA ALA A 289 -20.41 -2.60 12.69
C ALA A 289 -19.60 -3.85 12.38
N ILE A 290 -19.57 -4.75 13.37
CA ILE A 290 -19.20 -6.15 13.16
C ILE A 290 -20.50 -6.95 13.20
N VAL A 291 -20.85 -7.56 12.07
CA VAL A 291 -21.93 -8.53 12.00
C VAL A 291 -21.36 -9.92 12.16
N THR A 292 -21.84 -10.65 13.15
CA THR A 292 -21.41 -12.01 13.46
C THR A 292 -22.52 -12.97 13.05
N ALA A 293 -22.18 -14.02 12.31
CA ALA A 293 -23.06 -15.12 11.95
C ALA A 293 -22.59 -16.42 12.62
N LYS A 294 -23.50 -17.13 13.28
CA LYS A 294 -23.23 -18.43 13.93
C LYS A 294 -24.00 -19.55 13.24
N VAL A 295 -23.32 -20.65 12.97
CA VAL A 295 -23.89 -21.87 12.40
C VAL A 295 -23.32 -23.07 13.15
N GLY A 296 -24.16 -23.73 13.95
CA GLY A 296 -23.66 -24.76 14.88
C GLY A 296 -22.64 -24.18 15.85
N GLY A 297 -21.50 -24.78 16.03
CA GLY A 297 -20.40 -24.25 16.86
C GLY A 297 -19.45 -23.29 16.15
N LEU A 298 -19.72 -22.93 14.87
CA LEU A 298 -18.85 -22.12 14.02
C LEU A 298 -19.32 -20.66 13.97
N GLU A 299 -18.36 -19.72 13.86
CA GLU A 299 -18.63 -18.30 13.80
C GLU A 299 -17.88 -17.64 12.61
N GLY A 300 -18.55 -16.73 11.90
CA GLY A 300 -17.99 -15.87 10.87
C GLY A 300 -18.39 -14.43 11.08
N ARG A 301 -17.58 -13.48 10.57
CA ARG A 301 -17.80 -12.04 10.78
C ARG A 301 -17.71 -11.25 9.48
N ALA A 302 -18.52 -10.21 9.38
CA ALA A 302 -18.42 -9.17 8.36
C ALA A 302 -18.22 -7.80 9.02
N ARG A 303 -17.55 -6.90 8.30
CA ARG A 303 -17.41 -5.49 8.69
C ARG A 303 -18.27 -4.64 7.78
N VAL A 304 -19.11 -3.82 8.38
CA VAL A 304 -19.91 -2.85 7.65
C VAL A 304 -19.54 -1.45 8.14
N ARG A 305 -19.19 -0.57 7.23
CA ARG A 305 -19.02 0.86 7.48
C ARG A 305 -20.18 1.59 6.85
N SER A 306 -20.81 2.49 7.60
CA SER A 306 -21.88 3.31 7.07
C SER A 306 -21.60 4.79 7.31
N MET A 307 -21.99 5.61 6.34
CA MET A 307 -21.80 7.06 6.36
C MET A 307 -23.06 7.75 5.91
N PRO A 308 -23.48 8.81 6.60
CA PRO A 308 -24.62 9.63 6.17
C PRO A 308 -24.25 10.42 4.91
N PRO A 309 -25.23 10.98 4.18
CA PRO A 309 -24.98 12.02 3.20
C PRO A 309 -24.22 13.21 3.81
N LEU A 310 -23.53 13.99 2.95
CA LEU A 310 -22.90 15.24 3.37
C LEU A 310 -23.95 16.23 3.91
N PRO A 311 -23.60 17.14 4.86
CA PRO A 311 -22.26 17.44 5.37
C PRO A 311 -21.81 16.55 6.53
N TRP A 312 -20.48 16.45 6.73
CA TRP A 312 -19.87 15.77 7.88
C TRP A 312 -19.06 16.75 8.73
N SER A 313 -18.99 16.47 10.05
CA SER A 313 -18.18 17.24 11.00
C SER A 313 -17.58 16.30 12.06
N PHE A 314 -16.30 16.52 12.40
CA PHE A 314 -15.56 15.76 13.40
C PHE A 314 -14.67 16.72 14.19
N ASN A 315 -14.90 16.81 15.49
CA ASN A 315 -14.09 17.58 16.44
C ASN A 315 -13.32 16.72 17.44
N PHE A 316 -13.53 15.39 17.42
CA PHE A 316 -12.90 14.38 18.26
C PHE A 316 -13.22 14.45 19.77
N ASP A 317 -13.96 15.43 20.26
CA ASP A 317 -14.18 15.65 21.68
C ASP A 317 -14.92 14.50 22.37
N ASP A 318 -15.80 13.82 21.66
CA ASP A 318 -16.57 12.67 22.17
C ASP A 318 -15.78 11.34 22.17
N ILE A 319 -14.55 11.32 21.64
CA ILE A 319 -13.75 10.10 21.59
C ILE A 319 -13.20 9.78 22.98
N PRO A 320 -13.46 8.56 23.52
CA PRO A 320 -12.93 8.17 24.81
C PRO A 320 -11.41 7.98 24.76
N LEU A 321 -10.73 8.51 25.77
CA LEU A 321 -9.31 8.30 25.95
C LEU A 321 -9.07 7.21 27.02
N SER A 322 -8.09 6.35 26.79
CA SER A 322 -7.68 5.30 27.73
C SER A 322 -6.16 5.18 27.78
N ALA A 323 -5.64 4.78 28.93
CA ALA A 323 -4.21 4.51 29.07
C ALA A 323 -3.81 3.23 28.31
N ASP A 324 -2.77 3.34 27.50
CA ASP A 324 -2.15 2.18 26.86
C ASP A 324 -1.53 1.28 27.93
N PRO A 325 -1.90 -0.02 28.01
CA PRO A 325 -1.44 -0.91 29.08
C PRO A 325 0.07 -1.17 29.06
N LYS A 326 0.75 -0.92 27.95
CA LYS A 326 2.20 -1.14 27.81
C LYS A 326 3.03 0.11 28.09
N THR A 327 2.50 1.27 27.70
CA THR A 327 3.26 2.53 27.75
C THR A 327 2.72 3.54 28.76
N GLY A 328 1.48 3.35 29.26
CA GLY A 328 0.79 4.31 30.11
C GLY A 328 0.28 5.56 29.38
N ALA A 329 0.59 5.72 28.11
CA ALA A 329 0.18 6.88 27.32
C ALA A 329 -1.34 6.94 27.16
N VAL A 330 -1.96 8.09 27.50
CA VAL A 330 -3.40 8.31 27.40
C VAL A 330 -3.74 8.71 25.97
N ARG A 331 -4.57 7.91 25.29
CA ARG A 331 -4.94 8.13 23.90
C ARG A 331 -6.27 7.48 23.53
N GLY A 332 -6.90 7.97 22.47
CA GLY A 332 -8.07 7.38 21.82
C GLY A 332 -7.74 6.88 20.42
N GLU A 333 -8.62 6.06 19.89
CA GLU A 333 -8.52 5.56 18.51
C GLU A 333 -9.20 6.55 17.53
N PRO A 334 -8.71 6.68 16.28
CA PRO A 334 -9.41 7.42 15.25
C PRO A 334 -10.83 6.90 15.02
N PRO A 335 -11.77 7.71 14.49
CA PRO A 335 -13.13 7.26 14.21
C PRO A 335 -13.18 5.97 13.42
N LEU A 336 -13.97 5.00 13.85
CA LEU A 336 -14.02 3.63 13.27
C LEU A 336 -14.32 3.56 11.77
N PRO A 337 -15.17 4.44 11.17
CA PRO A 337 -15.40 4.42 9.72
C PRO A 337 -14.18 4.83 8.89
N TRP A 338 -13.18 5.47 9.49
CA TRP A 338 -12.00 5.96 8.79
C TRP A 338 -11.02 4.83 8.47
N ILE A 339 -10.34 4.93 7.33
CA ILE A 339 -9.43 3.89 6.81
C ILE A 339 -8.01 4.46 6.73
N GLY A 340 -6.99 3.62 7.04
CA GLY A 340 -5.57 3.97 6.95
C GLY A 340 -5.03 4.77 8.13
N MET A 341 -5.88 5.16 9.09
CA MET A 341 -5.48 5.96 10.25
C MET A 341 -4.87 5.14 11.38
N ARG A 342 -5.34 3.92 11.59
CA ARG A 342 -4.92 3.04 12.68
C ARG A 342 -3.42 2.83 12.68
N TYR A 343 -2.79 2.79 13.86
CA TYR A 343 -1.34 2.67 14.10
C TYR A 343 -0.46 3.88 13.74
N ARG A 344 -0.99 4.86 13.01
CA ARG A 344 -0.23 6.08 12.65
C ARG A 344 -0.85 7.35 13.21
N HIS A 345 -2.10 7.26 13.62
CA HIS A 345 -2.84 8.35 14.22
C HIS A 345 -3.49 7.88 15.51
N VAL A 346 -3.54 8.76 16.47
CA VAL A 346 -4.23 8.58 17.76
C VAL A 346 -5.00 9.86 18.06
N VAL A 347 -6.03 9.78 18.90
CA VAL A 347 -6.68 10.96 19.46
C VAL A 347 -6.01 11.26 20.79
N ARG A 348 -5.60 12.49 21.02
CA ARG A 348 -5.04 12.99 22.28
C ARG A 348 -5.62 14.34 22.63
N GLU A 349 -5.61 14.64 23.93
CA GLU A 349 -5.89 16.00 24.41
C GLU A 349 -4.65 16.88 24.18
N VAL A 350 -4.86 18.02 23.54
CA VAL A 350 -3.83 19.00 23.21
C VAL A 350 -4.42 20.39 23.38
N ASP A 351 -3.80 21.21 24.24
CA ASP A 351 -4.23 22.58 24.54
C ASP A 351 -5.71 22.67 25.00
N GLY A 352 -6.22 21.65 25.72
CA GLY A 352 -7.59 21.60 26.27
C GLY A 352 -8.67 21.15 25.29
N SER A 353 -8.31 20.68 24.08
CA SER A 353 -9.22 20.07 23.10
C SER A 353 -8.66 18.72 22.65
N LYS A 354 -9.53 17.78 22.29
CA LYS A 354 -9.08 16.54 21.68
C LYS A 354 -8.88 16.75 20.19
N CYS A 355 -7.76 16.26 19.68
CA CYS A 355 -7.45 16.30 18.26
C CYS A 355 -6.85 14.98 17.78
N LEU A 356 -6.92 14.73 16.48
CA LEU A 356 -6.26 13.64 15.82
C LEU A 356 -4.79 13.98 15.64
N VAL A 357 -3.89 13.12 16.09
CA VAL A 357 -2.45 13.32 16.03
C VAL A 357 -1.82 12.23 15.19
N LYS A 358 -1.15 12.64 14.09
CA LYS A 358 -0.23 11.75 13.41
C LYS A 358 1.04 11.64 14.24
N VAL A 359 1.24 10.49 14.83
CA VAL A 359 2.42 10.21 15.65
C VAL A 359 3.62 9.85 14.78
N THR A 360 4.81 10.15 15.27
CA THR A 360 6.04 9.65 14.68
C THR A 360 6.14 8.15 14.95
N THR A 361 6.18 7.35 13.90
CA THR A 361 6.36 5.90 14.02
C THR A 361 7.75 5.52 13.54
N ILE A 362 8.63 5.20 14.48
CA ILE A 362 9.94 4.64 14.15
C ILE A 362 9.84 3.10 14.23
N PRO A 363 10.40 2.39 13.27
CA PRO A 363 11.28 2.79 12.17
C PRO A 363 10.59 2.94 10.80
N LYS A 364 9.28 2.96 10.70
CA LYS A 364 8.60 2.73 9.41
C LYS A 364 7.70 3.88 8.96
N GLY A 365 8.16 4.57 7.92
CA GLY A 365 7.31 5.37 7.06
C GLY A 365 6.97 6.75 7.60
N THR A 366 7.63 7.75 7.08
CA THR A 366 7.32 9.16 7.33
C THR A 366 5.95 9.57 6.78
N ARG A 367 5.49 8.89 5.72
CA ARG A 367 4.22 9.18 5.05
C ARG A 367 3.05 8.44 5.71
N SER A 368 1.94 9.14 5.84
CA SER A 368 0.67 8.58 6.26
C SER A 368 -0.45 9.13 5.40
N GLN A 369 -1.49 8.32 5.22
CA GLN A 369 -2.73 8.72 4.57
C GLN A 369 -3.89 8.17 5.37
N GLY A 370 -4.98 8.93 5.38
CA GLY A 370 -6.23 8.50 5.98
C GLY A 370 -7.40 8.93 5.11
N TRP A 371 -8.40 8.09 5.05
CA TRP A 371 -9.56 8.24 4.19
C TRP A 371 -10.84 8.25 5.02
N ILE A 372 -11.76 9.18 4.73
CA ILE A 372 -12.92 9.42 5.56
C ILE A 372 -14.21 8.90 4.92
N GLY A 373 -14.26 8.78 3.61
CA GLY A 373 -15.53 8.54 2.92
C GLY A 373 -15.45 7.57 1.76
N PRO A 374 -16.56 7.40 1.03
CA PRO A 374 -16.64 6.51 -0.12
C PRO A 374 -15.77 6.99 -1.28
N ILE A 375 -15.27 6.03 -2.05
CA ILE A 375 -14.41 6.29 -3.23
C ILE A 375 -15.15 6.97 -4.39
N GLY A 376 -16.48 6.86 -4.41
CA GLY A 376 -17.34 7.47 -5.45
C GLY A 376 -17.77 8.90 -5.14
N LEU A 377 -17.30 9.52 -4.05
CA LEU A 377 -17.72 10.87 -3.68
C LEU A 377 -17.17 11.90 -4.67
N GLN A 378 -18.02 12.87 -5.05
CA GLN A 378 -17.74 13.92 -6.04
C GLN A 378 -18.21 15.27 -5.55
N ASN A 379 -17.65 16.34 -6.07
CA ASN A 379 -18.11 17.73 -5.90
C ASN A 379 -18.25 18.11 -4.42
N TYR A 380 -17.14 18.10 -3.70
CA TYR A 380 -17.12 18.44 -2.29
C TYR A 380 -15.86 19.21 -1.90
N GLY A 381 -15.97 19.91 -0.77
CA GLY A 381 -14.87 20.54 -0.08
C GLY A 381 -14.58 19.82 1.24
N ILE A 382 -13.31 19.72 1.58
CA ILE A 382 -12.82 19.32 2.90
C ILE A 382 -12.12 20.50 3.57
N ARG A 383 -12.42 20.72 4.85
CA ARG A 383 -11.78 21.71 5.70
C ARG A 383 -11.27 21.03 6.96
N ALA A 384 -10.12 21.46 7.47
CA ALA A 384 -9.61 21.06 8.77
C ALA A 384 -8.65 22.10 9.34
N ASP A 385 -8.53 22.11 10.66
CA ASP A 385 -7.47 22.82 11.36
C ASP A 385 -6.27 21.89 11.49
N VAL A 386 -5.08 22.39 11.15
CA VAL A 386 -3.84 21.62 11.15
C VAL A 386 -2.71 22.38 11.86
N ARG A 387 -1.84 21.64 12.53
CA ARG A 387 -0.63 22.19 13.17
C ARG A 387 0.49 21.17 13.10
N ALA A 388 1.70 21.62 12.81
CA ALA A 388 2.90 20.83 12.98
C ALA A 388 3.58 21.19 14.30
N ARG A 389 4.09 20.18 15.02
CA ARG A 389 4.96 20.38 16.17
C ARG A 389 6.20 19.54 16.04
N GLU A 390 7.36 20.11 16.26
CA GLU A 390 8.58 19.35 16.45
C GLU A 390 8.49 18.52 17.74
N THR A 391 8.72 17.23 17.63
CA THR A 391 8.94 16.38 18.79
C THR A 391 10.40 16.01 18.84
N GLY A 392 11.04 16.25 19.97
CA GLY A 392 12.25 15.50 20.28
C GLY A 392 11.94 14.01 20.18
N VAL A 393 12.88 13.22 19.68
CA VAL A 393 12.72 11.75 19.55
C VAL A 393 12.39 11.18 20.91
N GLU A 394 11.12 10.94 21.23
CA GLU A 394 10.73 10.17 22.39
C GLU A 394 11.24 8.74 22.19
N LYS A 395 12.21 8.35 22.96
CA LYS A 395 12.56 6.93 23.10
C LYS A 395 11.34 6.21 23.68
N PRO A 396 10.95 5.04 23.15
CA PRO A 396 9.88 4.24 23.73
C PRO A 396 10.14 4.03 25.23
N GLY A 397 9.23 4.53 26.09
CA GLY A 397 9.32 4.38 27.53
C GLY A 397 9.78 5.58 28.33
N SER A 398 9.99 6.74 27.73
CA SER A 398 10.23 7.99 28.49
C SER A 398 8.89 8.69 28.75
N PRO A 399 8.63 9.18 29.97
CA PRO A 399 7.49 10.05 30.25
C PRO A 399 7.65 11.34 29.45
N ALA A 400 6.54 11.89 28.95
CA ALA A 400 6.52 13.15 28.23
C ALA A 400 7.27 14.23 29.03
N SER A 401 8.38 14.73 28.49
CA SER A 401 9.11 15.82 29.12
C SER A 401 8.78 17.11 28.38
N ASP A 402 8.25 18.07 29.10
CA ASP A 402 8.02 19.45 28.62
C ASP A 402 9.33 20.25 28.42
N THR A 403 10.48 19.59 28.46
CA THR A 403 11.78 20.22 28.31
C THR A 403 12.26 20.09 26.85
N PRO A 404 12.62 21.19 26.19
CA PRO A 404 13.18 21.13 24.84
C PRO A 404 14.48 20.32 24.86
N PRO A 405 14.74 19.48 23.83
CA PRO A 405 15.94 18.63 23.79
C PRO A 405 17.20 19.48 23.78
N SER A 406 18.14 19.17 24.68
CA SER A 406 19.50 19.71 24.63
C SER A 406 20.16 19.35 23.30
N ALA A 407 20.79 20.33 22.64
CA ALA A 407 21.54 20.15 21.40
C ALA A 407 22.63 19.05 21.58
N GLY A 408 22.34 17.85 21.06
CA GLY A 408 23.27 16.73 21.04
C GLY A 408 23.97 16.59 19.68
N SER A 409 25.04 15.82 19.65
CA SER A 409 26.06 15.68 18.60
C SER A 409 25.57 15.50 17.13
N ASP A 410 24.33 15.13 16.92
CA ASP A 410 23.75 14.99 15.58
C ASP A 410 23.33 16.33 14.95
N ALA A 411 23.01 17.33 15.78
CA ALA A 411 22.72 18.70 15.32
C ALA A 411 23.98 19.38 14.78
N ASP A 412 25.14 19.12 15.40
CA ASP A 412 26.43 19.67 14.96
C ASP A 412 26.94 19.05 13.67
N ALA A 413 26.69 17.73 13.47
CA ALA A 413 27.04 17.05 12.24
C ALA A 413 26.15 17.49 11.06
N PHE A 414 24.89 17.79 11.33
CA PHE A 414 23.95 18.31 10.33
C PHE A 414 24.19 19.79 10.02
N ALA A 415 24.48 20.63 11.05
CA ALA A 415 24.83 22.04 10.88
C ALA A 415 26.12 22.21 10.05
N LYS A 416 27.08 21.30 10.22
CA LYS A 416 28.31 21.25 9.42
C LYS A 416 28.05 20.92 7.95
N LYS A 417 26.99 20.19 7.63
CA LYS A 417 26.61 19.81 6.28
C LYS A 417 25.70 20.82 5.60
N PHE A 418 24.86 21.55 6.33
CA PHE A 418 23.82 22.43 5.81
C PHE A 418 23.89 23.89 6.27
N GLY A 419 24.83 24.25 7.11
CA GLY A 419 25.38 25.61 7.29
C GLY A 419 24.52 26.67 7.96
N ASN A 420 23.26 26.40 8.44
CA ASN A 420 22.47 27.44 9.13
C ASN A 420 21.41 26.80 10.07
N PRO A 421 21.36 27.18 11.37
CA PRO A 421 20.33 26.69 12.30
C PRO A 421 18.89 26.96 11.86
N ALA A 422 18.59 28.08 11.23
CA ALA A 422 17.26 28.38 10.68
C ALA A 422 16.89 27.50 9.47
N ALA A 423 17.87 27.03 8.69
CA ALA A 423 17.66 26.06 7.64
C ALA A 423 17.41 24.64 8.17
N LEU A 424 17.98 24.32 9.35
CA LEU A 424 17.74 23.09 10.09
C LEU A 424 16.29 23.00 10.59
N GLU A 425 15.77 24.08 11.15
CA GLU A 425 14.38 24.15 11.64
C GLU A 425 13.39 23.94 10.50
N LYS A 426 13.60 24.61 9.35
CA LYS A 426 12.80 24.42 8.14
C LYS A 426 12.89 23.00 7.57
N ALA A 427 14.04 22.37 7.61
CA ALA A 427 14.24 21.01 7.09
C ALA A 427 13.53 19.93 7.92
N ARG A 428 13.17 20.21 9.17
CA ARG A 428 12.43 19.30 10.07
C ARG A 428 10.92 19.48 10.03
N MET A 429 10.42 20.57 9.48
CA MET A 429 8.99 20.81 9.36
C MET A 429 8.36 19.75 8.44
N PRO A 430 7.21 19.18 8.84
CA PRO A 430 6.54 18.16 8.04
C PRO A 430 5.80 18.76 6.84
N ASP A 431 5.45 17.88 5.90
CA ASP A 431 4.39 18.18 4.93
C ASP A 431 3.07 17.65 5.47
N MET A 432 2.02 18.45 5.40
CA MET A 432 0.66 18.08 5.82
C MET A 432 -0.36 18.58 4.81
N GLY A 433 -1.42 17.81 4.59
CA GLY A 433 -2.36 18.18 3.55
C GLY A 433 -3.73 17.53 3.66
N LEU A 434 -4.67 18.12 2.94
CA LEU A 434 -6.01 17.61 2.72
C LEU A 434 -6.09 16.87 1.39
N VAL A 435 -6.99 15.88 1.31
CA VAL A 435 -7.24 15.12 0.09
C VAL A 435 -8.71 15.24 -0.29
N ALA A 436 -8.97 15.57 -1.56
CA ALA A 436 -10.30 15.58 -2.17
C ALA A 436 -10.25 15.06 -3.61
N GLN A 437 -11.15 14.15 -4.00
CA GLN A 437 -11.23 13.56 -5.36
C GLN A 437 -9.86 13.10 -5.90
N ARG A 438 -8.99 12.53 -5.05
CA ARG A 438 -7.62 12.11 -5.39
C ARG A 438 -6.69 13.28 -5.77
N TYR A 439 -6.95 14.47 -5.25
CA TYR A 439 -6.03 15.61 -5.25
C TYR A 439 -5.62 15.93 -3.83
N THR A 440 -4.39 16.45 -3.68
CA THR A 440 -3.89 16.92 -2.39
C THR A 440 -3.64 18.41 -2.42
N LEU A 441 -3.97 19.09 -1.34
CA LEU A 441 -3.49 20.44 -1.02
C LEU A 441 -2.44 20.27 0.07
N ASP A 442 -1.16 20.32 -0.30
CA ASP A 442 -0.04 20.04 0.58
C ASP A 442 0.60 21.33 1.07
N LEU A 443 0.59 21.53 2.39
CA LEU A 443 1.37 22.56 3.07
C LEU A 443 2.76 21.98 3.37
N MET A 444 3.74 22.38 2.56
CA MET A 444 5.07 21.79 2.54
C MET A 444 6.02 22.53 3.50
N GLY A 445 6.51 21.80 4.50
CA GLY A 445 7.29 22.41 5.58
C GLY A 445 8.71 22.79 5.18
N ALA A 446 9.47 21.84 4.67
CA ALA A 446 10.88 22.07 4.33
C ALA A 446 11.08 23.10 3.21
N SER A 447 10.21 23.13 2.21
CA SER A 447 10.29 24.05 1.06
C SER A 447 9.51 25.34 1.24
N GLN A 448 8.66 25.45 2.28
CA GLN A 448 7.79 26.62 2.51
C GLN A 448 6.94 26.95 1.29
N GLN A 449 6.20 25.96 0.82
CA GLN A 449 5.36 26.02 -0.37
C GLN A 449 3.97 25.47 -0.08
N LEU A 450 2.99 25.91 -0.86
CA LEU A 450 1.68 25.32 -0.96
C LEU A 450 1.56 24.65 -2.33
N GLN A 451 1.25 23.36 -2.34
CA GLN A 451 1.14 22.58 -3.58
C GLN A 451 -0.23 21.96 -3.73
N LEU A 452 -0.79 22.09 -4.90
CA LEU A 452 -1.99 21.41 -5.35
C LEU A 452 -1.61 20.40 -6.43
N ARG A 453 -1.87 19.10 -6.20
CA ARG A 453 -1.43 18.05 -7.13
C ARG A 453 -2.36 16.84 -7.16
N SER A 454 -2.30 16.08 -8.27
CA SER A 454 -2.99 14.79 -8.37
C SER A 454 -2.31 13.71 -7.50
N TRP A 455 -3.11 12.76 -7.01
CA TRP A 455 -2.65 11.62 -6.24
C TRP A 455 -3.36 10.31 -6.66
N PRO A 456 -2.65 9.21 -6.88
CA PRO A 456 -1.17 9.13 -7.00
C PRO A 456 -0.72 9.90 -8.26
N PRO A 457 0.51 10.39 -8.27
CA PRO A 457 1.06 11.04 -9.46
C PRO A 457 1.19 9.99 -10.57
N GLN A 458 0.58 10.26 -11.71
CA GLN A 458 0.74 9.48 -12.94
C GLN A 458 1.50 10.33 -13.94
N VAL A 459 2.55 9.80 -14.54
CA VAL A 459 3.48 10.58 -15.38
C VAL A 459 2.76 11.27 -16.56
N ALA A 460 1.87 10.55 -17.26
CA ALA A 460 1.18 11.07 -18.44
C ALA A 460 0.04 12.05 -18.13
N THR A 461 -0.53 12.00 -16.92
CA THR A 461 -1.69 12.81 -16.53
C THR A 461 -1.47 13.54 -15.21
N HIS A 462 -0.21 13.78 -14.87
CA HIS A 462 0.14 14.42 -13.62
C HIS A 462 -0.22 15.91 -13.65
N PHE A 463 -1.02 16.33 -12.67
CA PHE A 463 -1.29 17.74 -12.39
C PHE A 463 -0.51 18.17 -11.14
N SER A 464 0.19 19.29 -11.23
CA SER A 464 0.86 19.91 -10.09
C SER A 464 0.96 21.42 -10.29
N LYS A 465 0.53 22.18 -9.30
CA LYS A 465 0.73 23.64 -9.19
C LYS A 465 1.31 23.94 -7.82
N THR A 466 2.38 24.73 -7.77
CA THR A 466 3.09 25.06 -6.54
C THR A 466 3.31 26.55 -6.47
N ILE A 467 3.10 27.14 -5.28
CA ILE A 467 3.36 28.55 -4.99
C ILE A 467 4.20 28.67 -3.71
N PRO A 468 5.02 29.72 -3.56
CA PRO A 468 5.63 30.05 -2.27
C PRO A 468 4.55 30.31 -1.23
N PHE A 469 4.70 29.73 -0.03
CA PHE A 469 3.79 29.95 1.09
C PHE A 469 4.55 29.77 2.40
N ALA A 470 4.81 30.88 3.09
CA ALA A 470 5.47 30.86 4.38
C ALA A 470 4.51 30.48 5.50
N TRP A 471 4.90 29.52 6.35
CA TRP A 471 4.15 29.11 7.52
C TRP A 471 5.07 28.66 8.65
N GLU A 472 4.56 28.57 9.86
CA GLU A 472 5.34 28.38 11.08
C GLU A 472 4.91 27.10 11.81
N ALA A 473 5.89 26.35 12.33
CA ALA A 473 5.64 25.26 13.25
C ALA A 473 5.03 25.77 14.56
N GLY A 474 4.18 24.97 15.19
CA GLY A 474 3.50 25.35 16.44
C GLY A 474 2.27 26.23 16.28
N ARG A 475 2.08 26.88 15.14
CA ARG A 475 0.89 27.67 14.82
C ARG A 475 -0.20 26.82 14.18
N TRP A 476 -1.45 27.01 14.60
CA TRP A 476 -2.62 26.39 13.97
C TRP A 476 -3.00 27.15 12.69
N TYR A 477 -3.26 26.40 11.64
CA TYR A 477 -3.81 26.89 10.38
C TYR A 477 -5.10 26.18 10.05
N THR A 478 -6.04 26.89 9.44
CA THR A 478 -7.19 26.28 8.79
C THR A 478 -6.88 26.08 7.31
N MET A 479 -7.10 24.89 6.80
CA MET A 479 -6.99 24.55 5.40
C MET A 479 -8.35 24.20 4.83
N ARG A 480 -8.59 24.57 3.56
CA ARG A 480 -9.77 24.17 2.79
C ARG A 480 -9.36 23.77 1.38
N LEU A 481 -9.80 22.60 0.94
CA LEU A 481 -9.62 22.09 -0.42
C LEU A 481 -10.99 21.78 -1.00
N GLU A 482 -11.31 22.39 -2.15
CA GLU A 482 -12.48 22.03 -2.96
C GLU A 482 -12.03 21.33 -4.24
N ALA A 483 -12.75 20.28 -4.61
CA ALA A 483 -12.62 19.59 -5.87
C ALA A 483 -14.01 19.45 -6.52
N ARG A 484 -14.14 19.94 -7.75
CA ARG A 484 -15.37 19.89 -8.54
C ARG A 484 -15.11 19.24 -9.88
N THR A 485 -16.10 18.55 -10.38
CA THR A 485 -16.12 18.07 -11.76
C THR A 485 -16.92 19.06 -12.61
N GLN A 486 -16.29 19.64 -13.61
CA GLN A 486 -16.92 20.55 -14.55
C GLN A 486 -16.47 20.19 -15.96
N ASP A 487 -17.42 19.91 -16.86
CA ASP A 487 -17.18 19.58 -18.26
C ASP A 487 -16.15 18.45 -18.50
N GLY A 488 -16.10 17.48 -17.56
CA GLY A 488 -15.16 16.37 -17.59
C GLY A 488 -13.77 16.68 -17.02
N ALA A 489 -13.50 17.92 -16.66
CA ALA A 489 -12.29 18.34 -15.97
C ALA A 489 -12.48 18.40 -14.44
N ALA A 490 -11.39 18.34 -13.69
CA ALA A 490 -11.38 18.63 -12.27
C ALA A 490 -10.96 20.08 -12.00
N VAL A 491 -11.85 20.86 -11.41
CA VAL A 491 -11.59 22.23 -10.95
C VAL A 491 -11.24 22.18 -9.48
N LEU A 492 -10.06 22.71 -9.14
CA LEU A 492 -9.46 22.57 -7.82
C LEU A 492 -9.18 23.94 -7.22
N ARG A 493 -9.51 24.12 -5.91
CA ARG A 493 -9.32 25.37 -5.20
C ARG A 493 -8.85 25.11 -3.78
N GLY A 494 -7.82 25.81 -3.33
CA GLY A 494 -7.26 25.68 -2.01
C GLY A 494 -7.08 27.00 -1.28
N LYS A 495 -7.36 27.00 0.02
CA LYS A 495 -7.09 28.12 0.96
C LYS A 495 -6.32 27.63 2.16
N VAL A 496 -5.45 28.47 2.69
CA VAL A 496 -4.76 28.26 3.96
C VAL A 496 -4.68 29.61 4.68
N TRP A 497 -5.10 29.64 5.96
CA TRP A 497 -5.02 30.84 6.79
C TRP A 497 -4.84 30.47 8.27
N PRO A 498 -4.34 31.39 9.12
CA PRO A 498 -4.23 31.15 10.55
C PRO A 498 -5.59 30.85 11.19
N ARG A 499 -5.65 29.81 12.04
CA ARG A 499 -6.86 29.48 12.82
C ARG A 499 -7.31 30.65 13.66
N GLY A 500 -8.60 30.96 13.65
CA GLY A 500 -9.20 32.07 14.39
C GLY A 500 -9.25 33.39 13.61
N GLU A 501 -8.55 33.49 12.50
CA GLU A 501 -8.72 34.62 11.57
C GLU A 501 -9.90 34.34 10.60
N PRO A 502 -10.55 35.40 10.05
CA PRO A 502 -11.59 35.21 9.03
C PRO A 502 -11.08 34.45 7.81
N GLU A 503 -11.95 33.60 7.24
CA GLU A 503 -11.62 32.93 5.97
C GLU A 503 -11.38 33.97 4.86
N PRO A 504 -10.27 33.93 4.15
CA PRO A 504 -9.99 34.85 3.03
C PRO A 504 -11.03 34.72 1.91
N ASP A 505 -11.46 35.81 1.31
CA ASP A 505 -12.37 35.79 0.15
C ASP A 505 -11.72 35.12 -1.05
N ALA A 506 -10.47 35.45 -1.34
CA ALA A 506 -9.72 34.92 -2.45
C ALA A 506 -9.20 33.50 -2.17
N TRP A 507 -9.14 32.67 -3.20
CA TRP A 507 -8.46 31.38 -3.14
C TRP A 507 -6.93 31.58 -3.16
N THR A 508 -6.24 30.87 -2.28
CA THR A 508 -4.76 30.93 -2.21
C THR A 508 -4.11 30.27 -3.42
N ILE A 509 -4.72 29.19 -3.90
CA ILE A 509 -4.25 28.44 -5.06
C ILE A 509 -5.44 27.81 -5.80
N GLU A 510 -5.42 27.88 -7.14
CA GLU A 510 -6.46 27.28 -7.98
C GLU A 510 -5.84 26.59 -9.19
N GLY A 511 -6.51 25.58 -9.75
CA GLY A 511 -6.07 24.90 -10.94
C GLY A 511 -7.18 24.09 -11.60
N VAL A 512 -6.98 23.78 -12.88
CA VAL A 512 -7.86 22.90 -13.66
C VAL A 512 -7.02 21.76 -14.21
N HIS A 513 -7.53 20.55 -14.10
CA HIS A 513 -6.92 19.34 -14.64
C HIS A 513 -7.87 18.68 -15.63
N GLU A 514 -7.58 18.83 -16.93
CA GLU A 514 -8.44 18.37 -18.03
C GLU A 514 -8.63 16.86 -18.04
N ALA A 515 -7.57 16.08 -17.75
CA ALA A 515 -7.63 14.63 -17.61
C ALA A 515 -7.90 14.23 -16.15
N GLY A 516 -8.85 14.92 -15.49
CA GLY A 516 -9.02 14.95 -14.06
C GLY A 516 -9.52 13.66 -13.42
N ASN A 517 -9.18 13.50 -12.13
CA ASN A 517 -9.87 12.56 -11.25
C ASN A 517 -11.24 13.16 -10.88
N LEU A 518 -12.31 12.50 -11.26
CA LEU A 518 -13.67 13.03 -11.07
C LEU A 518 -14.33 12.60 -9.78
N GLN A 519 -13.72 11.63 -9.06
CA GLN A 519 -14.24 11.11 -7.80
C GLN A 519 -13.11 10.61 -6.89
N GLY A 520 -13.39 10.50 -5.61
CA GLY A 520 -12.48 9.95 -4.62
C GLY A 520 -12.88 10.33 -3.20
N SER A 521 -12.37 9.57 -2.22
CA SER A 521 -12.62 9.82 -0.80
C SER A 521 -11.94 11.09 -0.31
N PRO A 522 -12.57 11.86 0.60
CA PRO A 522 -11.86 12.87 1.38
C PRO A 522 -10.89 12.24 2.35
N GLY A 523 -9.84 12.97 2.73
CA GLY A 523 -8.85 12.42 3.65
C GLY A 523 -7.71 13.37 3.98
N PHE A 524 -6.67 12.79 4.57
CA PHE A 524 -5.47 13.50 5.01
C PHE A 524 -4.20 12.87 4.44
N PHE A 525 -3.22 13.72 4.21
CA PHE A 525 -1.86 13.35 3.89
C PHE A 525 -0.90 13.93 4.94
N GLY A 526 0.09 13.18 5.35
CA GLY A 526 1.16 13.63 6.22
C GLY A 526 2.48 12.97 5.88
N ASN A 527 3.55 13.75 5.85
CA ASN A 527 4.91 13.27 5.68
C ASN A 527 5.79 13.93 6.73
N SER A 528 6.09 13.20 7.80
CA SER A 528 6.90 13.73 8.90
C SER A 528 7.83 12.65 9.42
N LYS A 529 9.09 13.00 9.66
CA LYS A 529 10.09 12.12 10.24
C LYS A 529 10.21 12.33 11.75
N ASP A 530 10.36 13.57 12.18
CA ASP A 530 10.66 13.95 13.55
C ASP A 530 9.64 14.99 14.09
N SER A 531 8.43 15.03 13.53
CA SER A 531 7.38 15.97 13.91
C SER A 531 6.03 15.28 14.01
N GLU A 532 5.18 15.73 14.90
CA GLU A 532 3.78 15.36 14.94
C GLU A 532 2.94 16.32 14.11
N ILE A 533 1.86 15.81 13.52
CA ILE A 533 0.84 16.61 12.84
C ILE A 533 -0.46 16.46 13.63
N TYR A 534 -1.02 17.59 14.02
CA TYR A 534 -2.28 17.70 14.73
C TYR A 534 -3.37 18.11 13.74
N ILE A 535 -4.52 17.47 13.82
CA ILE A 535 -5.68 17.71 12.95
C ILE A 535 -6.92 17.83 13.83
N ASP A 536 -7.71 18.89 13.61
CA ASP A 536 -8.91 19.18 14.39
C ASP A 536 -10.00 19.81 13.49
N ASN A 537 -11.24 19.90 13.99
CA ASN A 537 -12.36 20.57 13.33
C ASN A 537 -12.52 20.22 11.86
N VAL A 538 -12.55 18.92 11.57
CA VAL A 538 -12.69 18.41 10.21
C VAL A 538 -14.12 18.56 9.74
N SER A 539 -14.35 19.17 8.58
CA SER A 539 -15.65 19.15 7.91
C SER A 539 -15.52 18.76 6.44
N VAL A 540 -16.57 18.11 5.93
CA VAL A 540 -16.71 17.77 4.51
C VAL A 540 -18.09 18.19 4.06
N GLU A 541 -18.17 19.02 3.02
CA GLU A 541 -19.40 19.63 2.55
C GLU A 541 -19.54 19.49 1.03
N ALA A 542 -20.77 19.28 0.55
CA ALA A 542 -21.04 19.32 -0.88
C ALA A 542 -20.80 20.73 -1.43
N VAL A 543 -20.15 20.85 -2.58
CA VAL A 543 -20.00 22.10 -3.32
C VAL A 543 -20.83 22.05 -4.60
N LYS A 544 -21.51 23.18 -4.89
CA LYS A 544 -22.40 23.33 -6.04
C LYS A 544 -21.64 23.67 -7.31
#